data_d9a06e81a10edec060f9cdc8bbd354e8
#
_entry.id   d9a06e81a10edec060f9cdc8bbd354e8
#
_cell.length_a   1.000
_cell.length_b   1.000
_cell.length_c   1.000
_cell.angle_alpha   90.00
_cell.angle_beta   90.00
_cell.angle_gamma   90.00
#
_symmetry.space_group_name_H-M   'P 1'
#
loop_
_entity.id
_entity.type
_entity.pdbx_description
1 polymer ?
#
loop_
_entity_poly.entity_id
_entity_poly.type
_entity_poly.pdbx_seq_one_letter_code
_entity_poly.pdbx_strand_id
1 'polypeptide(L)'
;MSNNEFHQRRLSATPRGVGVMCNFFAQSAENATLKDVEGNEYIDFAAGIAVLNTGHRHPDLVAAVEQQLQQFTHTAYQIVPYESYVTLAEKINALAPVSGQAKTAFFTTGAEAVENAVKMARAHTGRPGVIAFSGGFHGRTYMTMALTGKVAPYKIGFGPFPGSVYHVPYPSDLHGISTQDSLDAIERLFKSDIEAKQVAAIIFEPVQGEGGFNVAPKELVAAIRRLCDEHGIVMIADEVQSGFARTGKLFAMDHYADKPDLMTMAKSLAGGMSLSGVVGNANIMDAPAPGGLGGTYAGNPLAVAAAHAVLNIIDKE
;
A
#
# COMPACT_ATOMS: atom_id res chain seq x y z
N MET A 1 0.22 25.52 -26.06
CA MET A 1 -0.55 24.32 -26.49
C MET A 1 -1.75 24.18 -25.60
N SER A 2 -2.90 23.86 -26.18
CA SER A 2 -4.15 23.68 -25.44
C SER A 2 -4.25 22.28 -24.81
N ASN A 3 -5.17 22.11 -23.86
CA ASN A 3 -5.52 20.80 -23.30
C ASN A 3 -5.93 19.82 -24.40
N ASN A 4 -6.69 20.30 -25.41
CA ASN A 4 -7.13 19.46 -26.53
C ASN A 4 -5.96 19.01 -27.42
N GLU A 5 -5.00 19.86 -27.74
CA GLU A 5 -3.80 19.49 -28.50
C GLU A 5 -2.97 18.44 -27.77
N PHE A 6 -2.78 18.56 -26.45
CA PHE A 6 -2.12 17.54 -25.65
C PHE A 6 -2.89 16.24 -25.60
N HIS A 7 -4.23 16.31 -25.54
CA HIS A 7 -5.07 15.11 -25.57
C HIS A 7 -4.90 14.34 -26.87
N GLN A 8 -4.92 14.99 -28.03
CA GLN A 8 -4.68 14.34 -29.33
C GLN A 8 -3.29 13.72 -29.42
N ARG A 9 -2.25 14.43 -28.96
CA ARG A 9 -0.88 13.90 -28.90
C ARG A 9 -0.79 12.68 -28.00
N ARG A 10 -1.45 12.68 -26.84
CA ARG A 10 -1.51 11.54 -25.94
C ARG A 10 -2.12 10.31 -26.61
N LEU A 11 -3.24 10.48 -27.30
CA LEU A 11 -3.91 9.37 -28.02
C LEU A 11 -2.98 8.70 -29.04
N SER A 12 -2.09 9.48 -29.66
CA SER A 12 -1.12 8.94 -30.61
C SER A 12 0.13 8.35 -29.96
N ALA A 13 0.56 8.87 -28.79
CA ALA A 13 1.82 8.52 -28.18
C ALA A 13 1.74 7.45 -27.09
N THR A 14 0.56 7.24 -26.48
CA THR A 14 0.39 6.32 -25.34
C THR A 14 -0.64 5.23 -25.62
N PRO A 15 -0.45 4.00 -25.10
CA PRO A 15 -1.39 2.93 -25.34
C PRO A 15 -2.75 3.20 -24.66
N ARG A 16 -3.82 2.74 -25.28
CA ARG A 16 -5.20 2.90 -24.80
C ARG A 16 -5.43 2.40 -23.37
N GLY A 17 -4.66 1.41 -22.92
CA GLY A 17 -4.75 0.86 -21.57
C GLY A 17 -4.35 1.85 -20.46
N VAL A 18 -3.60 2.91 -20.80
CA VAL A 18 -3.30 4.01 -19.87
C VAL A 18 -4.45 5.02 -19.92
N GLY A 19 -5.51 4.74 -19.17
CA GLY A 19 -6.67 5.62 -19.05
C GLY A 19 -6.36 6.89 -18.26
N VAL A 20 -7.05 7.99 -18.58
CA VAL A 20 -7.04 9.24 -17.80
C VAL A 20 -8.48 9.62 -17.45
N MET A 21 -8.68 10.21 -16.29
CA MET A 21 -9.99 10.62 -15.80
C MET A 21 -10.32 12.09 -16.16
N CYS A 22 -9.31 12.94 -16.30
CA CYS A 22 -9.48 14.35 -16.62
C CYS A 22 -9.00 14.69 -18.03
N ASN A 23 -9.64 15.66 -18.68
CA ASN A 23 -9.31 16.11 -20.03
C ASN A 23 -8.41 17.36 -20.02
N PHE A 24 -7.81 17.69 -18.90
CA PHE A 24 -6.85 18.78 -18.78
C PHE A 24 -5.47 18.26 -18.39
N PHE A 25 -4.44 19.03 -18.69
CA PHE A 25 -3.04 18.66 -18.44
C PHE A 25 -2.43 19.61 -17.41
N ALA A 26 -1.92 19.04 -16.31
CA ALA A 26 -1.30 19.80 -15.25
C ALA A 26 -0.03 20.49 -15.73
N GLN A 27 0.12 21.78 -15.42
CA GLN A 27 1.33 22.57 -15.62
C GLN A 27 2.09 22.76 -14.30
N SER A 28 1.37 23.10 -13.24
CA SER A 28 1.94 23.30 -11.91
C SER A 28 0.90 22.96 -10.84
N ALA A 29 1.39 22.74 -9.62
CA ALA A 29 0.51 22.55 -8.47
C ALA A 29 1.22 23.04 -7.20
N GLU A 30 0.45 23.52 -6.23
CA GLU A 30 0.93 23.96 -4.93
C GLU A 30 -0.17 23.71 -3.88
N ASN A 31 0.19 23.10 -2.77
CA ASN A 31 -0.73 22.69 -1.71
C ASN A 31 -1.93 21.93 -2.29
N ALA A 32 -3.14 22.47 -2.22
CA ALA A 32 -4.38 21.85 -2.74
C ALA A 32 -4.81 22.42 -4.12
N THR A 33 -4.03 23.28 -4.74
CA THR A 33 -4.36 23.93 -6.02
C THR A 33 -3.52 23.36 -7.16
N LEU A 34 -4.19 22.97 -8.25
CA LEU A 34 -3.57 22.53 -9.49
C LEU A 34 -3.92 23.51 -10.59
N LYS A 35 -2.93 23.87 -11.42
CA LYS A 35 -3.09 24.74 -12.58
C LYS A 35 -2.81 23.97 -13.85
N ASP A 36 -3.70 24.08 -14.84
CA ASP A 36 -3.52 23.45 -16.14
C ASP A 36 -2.71 24.29 -17.12
N VAL A 37 -2.42 23.72 -18.29
CA VAL A 37 -1.63 24.38 -19.36
C VAL A 37 -2.33 25.58 -19.99
N GLU A 38 -3.62 25.78 -19.78
CA GLU A 38 -4.41 26.93 -20.23
C GLU A 38 -4.57 28.00 -19.15
N GLY A 39 -4.03 27.72 -17.94
CA GLY A 39 -4.05 28.65 -16.81
C GLY A 39 -5.29 28.52 -15.90
N ASN A 40 -6.16 27.55 -16.13
CA ASN A 40 -7.30 27.30 -15.26
C ASN A 40 -6.84 26.66 -13.95
N GLU A 41 -7.46 27.04 -12.84
CA GLU A 41 -7.14 26.52 -11.50
C GLU A 41 -8.22 25.55 -11.03
N TYR A 42 -7.78 24.49 -10.36
CA TYR A 42 -8.63 23.44 -9.83
C TYR A 42 -8.24 23.15 -8.38
N ILE A 43 -9.22 22.84 -7.53
CA ILE A 43 -8.95 22.27 -6.20
C ILE A 43 -8.75 20.77 -6.36
N ASP A 44 -7.58 20.27 -6.00
CA ASP A 44 -7.21 18.88 -6.15
C ASP A 44 -7.70 18.01 -4.96
N PHE A 45 -8.93 17.50 -5.07
CA PHE A 45 -9.44 16.52 -4.13
C PHE A 45 -8.97 15.08 -4.42
N ALA A 46 -8.37 14.81 -5.59
CA ALA A 46 -7.85 13.50 -5.93
C ALA A 46 -6.49 13.23 -5.27
N ALA A 47 -5.72 14.29 -5.02
CA ALA A 47 -4.40 14.24 -4.38
C ALA A 47 -3.48 13.17 -4.99
N GLY A 48 -3.54 12.98 -6.34
CA GLY A 48 -2.77 11.93 -7.03
C GLY A 48 -3.18 10.51 -6.64
N ILE A 49 -4.46 10.26 -6.40
CA ILE A 49 -5.04 9.01 -5.84
C ILE A 49 -4.58 8.83 -4.37
N ALA A 50 -4.92 9.80 -3.53
CA ALA A 50 -4.65 9.81 -2.09
C ALA A 50 -3.14 9.71 -1.72
N VAL A 51 -2.28 10.37 -2.48
CA VAL A 51 -0.82 10.38 -2.28
C VAL A 51 -0.34 11.61 -1.53
N LEU A 52 -1.01 12.76 -1.74
CA LEU A 52 -0.49 14.07 -1.32
C LEU A 52 -1.15 14.55 -0.02
N ASN A 53 -1.01 13.80 1.07
CA ASN A 53 -1.57 14.20 2.38
C ASN A 53 -0.93 15.48 2.92
N THR A 54 0.31 15.79 2.52
CA THR A 54 1.03 17.02 2.86
C THR A 54 0.87 18.13 1.83
N GLY A 55 -0.01 17.95 0.83
CA GLY A 55 -0.19 18.87 -0.29
C GLY A 55 0.91 18.75 -1.35
N HIS A 56 0.69 19.44 -2.47
CA HIS A 56 1.69 19.56 -3.54
C HIS A 56 2.87 20.43 -3.10
N ARG A 57 4.10 19.93 -3.29
CA ARG A 57 5.33 20.72 -3.13
C ARG A 57 5.47 21.37 -1.75
N HIS A 58 5.16 20.63 -0.67
CA HIS A 58 5.43 21.16 0.67
C HIS A 58 6.91 21.64 0.78
N PRO A 59 7.19 22.85 1.28
CA PRO A 59 8.55 23.43 1.28
C PRO A 59 9.60 22.51 1.95
N ASP A 60 9.29 21.91 3.09
CA ASP A 60 10.21 21.02 3.80
C ASP A 60 10.54 19.76 2.99
N LEU A 61 9.54 19.22 2.24
CA LEU A 61 9.75 18.07 1.37
C LEU A 61 10.66 18.44 0.18
N VAL A 62 10.39 19.57 -0.47
CA VAL A 62 11.22 20.05 -1.60
C VAL A 62 12.66 20.26 -1.14
N ALA A 63 12.87 20.96 -0.01
CA ALA A 63 14.20 21.19 0.55
C ALA A 63 14.96 19.90 0.87
N ALA A 64 14.27 18.88 1.44
CA ALA A 64 14.89 17.60 1.76
C ALA A 64 15.37 16.86 0.50
N VAL A 65 14.55 16.86 -0.57
CA VAL A 65 14.91 16.24 -1.85
C VAL A 65 16.06 16.99 -2.53
N GLU A 66 16.04 18.33 -2.54
CA GLU A 66 17.12 19.16 -3.10
C GLU A 66 18.44 18.92 -2.36
N GLN A 67 18.41 18.81 -1.03
CA GLN A 67 19.59 18.48 -0.23
C GLN A 67 20.15 17.10 -0.57
N GLN A 68 19.30 16.08 -0.73
CA GLN A 68 19.74 14.76 -1.13
C GLN A 68 20.33 14.73 -2.54
N LEU A 69 19.79 15.52 -3.48
CA LEU A 69 20.33 15.66 -4.84
C LEU A 69 21.78 16.15 -4.86
N GLN A 70 22.22 16.93 -3.86
CA GLN A 70 23.62 17.41 -3.76
C GLN A 70 24.58 16.32 -3.26
N GLN A 71 24.07 15.20 -2.72
CA GLN A 71 24.89 14.12 -2.20
C GLN A 71 25.05 12.99 -3.23
N PHE A 72 23.97 12.25 -3.49
CA PHE A 72 23.88 11.20 -4.50
C PHE A 72 22.42 10.90 -4.84
N THR A 73 22.20 10.39 -6.05
CA THR A 73 20.86 10.09 -6.56
C THR A 73 20.48 8.63 -6.45
N HIS A 74 21.46 7.71 -6.44
CA HIS A 74 21.23 6.27 -6.45
C HIS A 74 22.51 5.49 -6.16
N THR A 75 22.40 4.44 -5.35
CA THR A 75 23.51 3.51 -5.06
C THR A 75 23.11 2.04 -5.20
N ALA A 76 21.80 1.76 -5.40
CA ALA A 76 21.20 0.45 -5.14
C ALA A 76 21.52 -0.02 -3.72
N TYR A 77 20.61 0.22 -2.75
CA TYR A 77 20.87 -0.04 -1.31
C TYR A 77 21.51 -1.40 -1.01
N GLN A 78 21.18 -2.41 -1.79
CA GLN A 78 21.75 -3.77 -1.67
C GLN A 78 23.24 -3.85 -2.04
N ILE A 79 23.78 -2.85 -2.78
CA ILE A 79 25.18 -2.79 -3.18
C ILE A 79 25.96 -1.86 -2.23
N VAL A 80 25.49 -0.63 -2.09
CA VAL A 80 26.07 0.33 -1.15
C VAL A 80 24.96 0.92 -0.28
N PRO A 81 24.81 0.45 0.97
CA PRO A 81 23.81 0.97 1.89
C PRO A 81 24.11 2.41 2.30
N TYR A 82 23.10 3.12 2.77
CA TYR A 82 23.21 4.52 3.22
C TYR A 82 22.36 4.78 4.47
N GLU A 83 22.82 5.71 5.29
CA GLU A 83 22.31 5.98 6.64
C GLU A 83 20.82 6.34 6.63
N SER A 84 20.37 7.20 5.70
CA SER A 84 18.99 7.69 5.70
C SER A 84 17.95 6.58 5.50
N TYR A 85 18.29 5.48 4.81
CA TYR A 85 17.43 4.30 4.74
C TYR A 85 17.27 3.65 6.12
N VAL A 86 18.39 3.47 6.84
CA VAL A 86 18.38 2.81 8.16
C VAL A 86 17.59 3.66 9.15
N THR A 87 17.88 4.96 9.22
CA THR A 87 17.18 5.88 10.13
C THR A 87 15.69 6.02 9.83
N LEU A 88 15.28 5.94 8.55
CA LEU A 88 13.86 5.89 8.20
C LEU A 88 13.21 4.58 8.68
N ALA A 89 13.89 3.44 8.50
CA ALA A 89 13.40 2.16 8.98
C ALA A 89 13.25 2.16 10.51
N GLU A 90 14.21 2.69 11.24
CA GLU A 90 14.14 2.84 12.71
C GLU A 90 12.95 3.71 13.15
N LYS A 91 12.71 4.85 12.47
CA LYS A 91 11.53 5.69 12.75
C LYS A 91 10.21 4.96 12.50
N ILE A 92 10.09 4.29 11.36
CA ILE A 92 8.88 3.51 11.03
C ILE A 92 8.70 2.37 12.03
N ASN A 93 9.77 1.65 12.41
CA ASN A 93 9.70 0.58 13.41
C ASN A 93 9.18 1.07 14.76
N ALA A 94 9.54 2.29 15.17
CA ALA A 94 9.09 2.89 16.42
C ALA A 94 7.63 3.35 16.39
N LEU A 95 7.11 3.70 15.22
CA LEU A 95 5.78 4.28 15.04
C LEU A 95 4.71 3.25 14.63
N ALA A 96 5.10 2.17 13.97
CA ALA A 96 4.15 1.23 13.37
C ALA A 96 3.43 0.37 14.42
N PRO A 97 2.09 0.29 14.40
CA PRO A 97 1.30 -0.53 15.32
C PRO A 97 1.29 -2.00 14.90
N VAL A 98 2.46 -2.64 14.89
CA VAL A 98 2.62 -4.07 14.56
C VAL A 98 2.92 -4.91 15.79
N SER A 99 2.75 -6.23 15.68
CA SER A 99 3.02 -7.18 16.77
C SER A 99 4.52 -7.41 16.97
N GLY A 100 5.00 -7.41 18.21
CA GLY A 100 6.38 -7.72 18.57
C GLY A 100 7.42 -6.67 18.15
N GLN A 101 8.67 -7.08 18.01
CA GLN A 101 9.76 -6.20 17.52
C GLN A 101 9.57 -5.97 16.01
N ALA A 102 9.59 -4.70 15.60
CA ALA A 102 9.37 -4.33 14.20
C ALA A 102 10.68 -4.29 13.40
N LYS A 103 10.59 -4.67 12.12
CA LYS A 103 11.57 -4.39 11.07
C LYS A 103 10.88 -3.82 9.85
N THR A 104 11.60 -2.99 9.07
CA THR A 104 11.08 -2.37 7.84
C THR A 104 11.99 -2.67 6.65
N ALA A 105 11.36 -3.01 5.51
CA ALA A 105 12.03 -3.07 4.22
C ALA A 105 11.30 -2.15 3.23
N PHE A 106 12.06 -1.34 2.47
CA PHE A 106 11.49 -0.43 1.48
C PHE A 106 11.56 -1.01 0.07
N PHE A 107 10.57 -0.62 -0.75
CA PHE A 107 10.42 -0.97 -2.17
C PHE A 107 10.00 0.29 -2.95
N THR A 108 9.57 0.14 -4.21
CA THR A 108 9.26 1.29 -5.07
C THR A 108 7.76 1.58 -5.11
N THR A 109 6.92 0.56 -5.24
CA THR A 109 5.46 0.72 -5.43
C THR A 109 4.65 -0.06 -4.39
N GLY A 110 3.39 0.35 -4.17
CA GLY A 110 2.48 -0.39 -3.28
C GLY A 110 2.28 -1.85 -3.69
N ALA A 111 2.25 -2.12 -5.00
CA ALA A 111 2.17 -3.49 -5.50
C ALA A 111 3.40 -4.33 -5.08
N GLU A 112 4.61 -3.77 -5.16
CA GLU A 112 5.82 -4.46 -4.67
C GLU A 112 5.76 -4.70 -3.16
N ALA A 113 5.27 -3.74 -2.38
CA ALA A 113 5.09 -3.93 -0.94
C ALA A 113 4.16 -5.12 -0.64
N VAL A 114 3.01 -5.20 -1.31
CA VAL A 114 2.06 -6.31 -1.14
C VAL A 114 2.66 -7.64 -1.61
N GLU A 115 3.31 -7.67 -2.79
CA GLU A 115 4.01 -8.88 -3.29
C GLU A 115 5.02 -9.39 -2.25
N ASN A 116 5.82 -8.50 -1.66
CA ASN A 116 6.82 -8.86 -0.68
C ASN A 116 6.22 -9.24 0.67
N ALA A 117 5.12 -8.61 1.13
CA ALA A 117 4.40 -9.04 2.31
C ALA A 117 3.89 -10.49 2.18
N VAL A 118 3.33 -10.85 1.02
CA VAL A 118 2.91 -12.23 0.72
C VAL A 118 4.12 -13.18 0.67
N LYS A 119 5.25 -12.76 0.07
CA LYS A 119 6.49 -13.56 0.06
C LYS A 119 6.98 -13.84 1.47
N MET A 120 7.02 -12.81 2.34
CA MET A 120 7.42 -12.95 3.75
C MET A 120 6.50 -13.90 4.51
N ALA A 121 5.17 -13.75 4.36
CA ALA A 121 4.20 -14.64 5.00
C ALA A 121 4.35 -16.10 4.55
N ARG A 122 4.52 -16.32 3.24
CA ARG A 122 4.75 -17.67 2.68
C ARG A 122 6.10 -18.26 3.13
N ALA A 123 7.16 -17.47 3.16
CA ALA A 123 8.47 -17.93 3.63
C ALA A 123 8.44 -18.29 5.12
N HIS A 124 7.72 -17.52 5.94
CA HIS A 124 7.60 -17.76 7.38
C HIS A 124 6.77 -19.00 7.68
N THR A 125 5.64 -19.17 7.01
CA THR A 125 4.68 -20.25 7.32
C THR A 125 4.95 -21.53 6.53
N GLY A 126 5.63 -21.47 5.39
CA GLY A 126 5.76 -22.58 4.43
C GLY A 126 4.44 -22.91 3.71
N ARG A 127 3.43 -22.05 3.75
CA ARG A 127 2.07 -22.28 3.25
C ARG A 127 1.77 -21.48 2.00
N PRO A 128 0.93 -21.96 1.06
CA PRO A 128 0.64 -21.26 -0.19
C PRO A 128 -0.55 -20.29 -0.13
N GLY A 129 -1.55 -20.55 0.72
CA GLY A 129 -2.86 -19.91 0.68
C GLY A 129 -2.85 -18.47 1.16
N VAL A 130 -3.60 -17.60 0.50
CA VAL A 130 -3.85 -16.22 0.95
C VAL A 130 -5.34 -15.93 0.82
N ILE A 131 -5.93 -15.42 1.89
CA ILE A 131 -7.32 -14.95 1.90
C ILE A 131 -7.30 -13.43 1.74
N ALA A 132 -8.10 -12.92 0.81
CA ALA A 132 -8.32 -11.50 0.57
C ALA A 132 -9.83 -11.21 0.60
N PHE A 133 -10.20 -9.93 0.54
CA PHE A 133 -11.61 -9.54 0.62
C PHE A 133 -12.13 -9.01 -0.72
N SER A 134 -13.39 -9.30 -1.02
CA SER A 134 -14.13 -8.71 -2.13
C SER A 134 -14.13 -7.18 -2.01
N GLY A 135 -13.99 -6.48 -3.14
CA GLY A 135 -13.87 -5.02 -3.17
C GLY A 135 -12.48 -4.48 -2.84
N GLY A 136 -11.58 -5.31 -2.28
CA GLY A 136 -10.20 -4.90 -1.96
C GLY A 136 -9.38 -4.59 -3.20
N PHE A 137 -8.41 -3.68 -3.07
CA PHE A 137 -7.45 -3.33 -4.12
C PHE A 137 -6.02 -3.38 -3.58
N HIS A 138 -5.20 -4.25 -4.16
CA HIS A 138 -3.85 -4.52 -3.67
C HIS A 138 -2.74 -4.25 -4.71
N GLY A 139 -3.10 -3.84 -5.93
CA GLY A 139 -2.14 -3.48 -6.97
C GLY A 139 -2.46 -4.07 -8.35
N ARG A 140 -1.53 -3.89 -9.30
CA ARG A 140 -1.69 -4.28 -10.71
C ARG A 140 -0.60 -5.23 -11.23
N THR A 141 0.16 -5.89 -10.34
CA THR A 141 1.03 -7.02 -10.68
C THR A 141 0.25 -8.32 -10.57
N TYR A 142 0.76 -9.43 -11.09
CA TYR A 142 -0.02 -10.66 -11.19
C TYR A 142 -0.55 -11.18 -9.85
N MET A 143 0.29 -11.21 -8.80
CA MET A 143 -0.17 -11.63 -7.48
C MET A 143 -1.13 -10.60 -6.87
N THR A 144 -0.84 -9.31 -6.97
CA THR A 144 -1.72 -8.27 -6.44
C THR A 144 -3.05 -8.17 -7.19
N MET A 145 -3.07 -8.47 -8.50
CA MET A 145 -4.33 -8.63 -9.24
C MET A 145 -5.10 -9.86 -8.79
N ALA A 146 -4.41 -10.98 -8.49
CA ALA A 146 -5.07 -12.15 -7.91
C ALA A 146 -5.75 -11.80 -6.58
N LEU A 147 -5.10 -11.03 -5.71
CA LEU A 147 -5.62 -10.57 -4.41
C LEU A 147 -6.74 -9.53 -4.55
N THR A 148 -6.70 -8.68 -5.58
CA THR A 148 -7.70 -7.62 -5.79
C THR A 148 -9.09 -8.22 -5.97
N GLY A 149 -10.06 -7.80 -5.17
CA GLY A 149 -11.44 -8.30 -5.13
C GLY A 149 -12.37 -7.68 -6.16
N LYS A 150 -11.86 -7.18 -7.29
CA LYS A 150 -12.61 -6.48 -8.34
C LYS A 150 -12.12 -6.90 -9.72
N VAL A 151 -13.04 -7.28 -10.61
CA VAL A 151 -12.69 -7.78 -11.95
C VAL A 151 -12.40 -6.62 -12.91
N ALA A 152 -13.36 -5.75 -13.13
CA ALA A 152 -13.22 -4.63 -14.04
C ALA A 152 -12.68 -3.39 -13.33
N PRO A 153 -11.70 -2.66 -13.92
CA PRO A 153 -10.98 -2.96 -15.16
C PRO A 153 -9.71 -3.82 -14.97
N TYR A 154 -9.44 -4.30 -13.75
CA TYR A 154 -8.11 -4.73 -13.32
C TYR A 154 -7.69 -6.12 -13.81
N LYS A 155 -8.64 -7.05 -13.99
CA LYS A 155 -8.36 -8.46 -14.29
C LYS A 155 -8.71 -8.89 -15.72
N ILE A 156 -9.51 -8.09 -16.44
CA ILE A 156 -10.05 -8.49 -17.74
C ILE A 156 -8.93 -8.70 -18.77
N GLY A 157 -8.80 -9.93 -19.27
CA GLY A 157 -7.86 -10.28 -20.32
C GLY A 157 -6.41 -10.50 -19.86
N PHE A 158 -6.12 -10.48 -18.54
CA PHE A 158 -4.77 -10.62 -18.03
C PHE A 158 -4.44 -11.98 -17.41
N GLY A 159 -5.42 -12.87 -17.27
CA GLY A 159 -5.19 -14.21 -16.69
C GLY A 159 -4.29 -15.12 -17.55
N PRO A 160 -3.83 -16.27 -17.00
CA PRO A 160 -4.15 -16.77 -15.65
C PRO A 160 -3.38 -16.05 -14.55
N PHE A 161 -3.99 -15.97 -13.35
CA PHE A 161 -3.36 -15.40 -12.17
C PHE A 161 -2.77 -16.50 -11.28
N PRO A 162 -1.81 -16.16 -10.36
CA PRO A 162 -1.32 -17.10 -9.37
C PRO A 162 -2.45 -17.73 -8.56
N GLY A 163 -2.36 -19.04 -8.35
CA GLY A 163 -3.33 -19.81 -7.57
C GLY A 163 -3.20 -19.62 -6.06
N SER A 164 -4.04 -20.33 -5.32
CA SER A 164 -4.11 -20.31 -3.85
C SER A 164 -4.47 -18.95 -3.26
N VAL A 165 -5.25 -18.16 -3.98
CA VAL A 165 -5.86 -16.92 -3.51
C VAL A 165 -7.37 -17.11 -3.44
N TYR A 166 -7.95 -16.78 -2.28
CA TYR A 166 -9.35 -16.97 -1.97
C TYR A 166 -9.98 -15.65 -1.54
N HIS A 167 -11.22 -15.41 -1.95
CA HIS A 167 -11.92 -14.17 -1.61
C HIS A 167 -13.12 -14.46 -0.72
N VAL A 168 -13.26 -13.63 0.32
CA VAL A 168 -14.42 -13.61 1.21
C VAL A 168 -15.09 -12.23 1.15
N PRO A 169 -16.39 -12.11 1.47
CA PRO A 169 -17.04 -10.81 1.47
C PRO A 169 -16.42 -9.87 2.53
N TYR A 170 -16.38 -8.57 2.22
CA TYR A 170 -16.02 -7.53 3.18
C TYR A 170 -17.29 -6.92 3.77
N PRO A 171 -17.37 -6.65 5.09
CA PRO A 171 -18.56 -6.07 5.70
C PRO A 171 -18.92 -4.71 5.10
N SER A 172 -20.19 -4.53 4.77
CA SER A 172 -20.69 -3.28 4.20
C SER A 172 -22.19 -3.18 4.45
N ASP A 173 -22.61 -2.24 5.28
CA ASP A 173 -24.03 -1.99 5.58
C ASP A 173 -24.81 -1.64 4.30
N LEU A 174 -24.17 -0.89 3.37
CA LEU A 174 -24.76 -0.52 2.09
C LEU A 174 -25.15 -1.73 1.26
N HIS A 175 -24.40 -2.82 1.37
CA HIS A 175 -24.62 -4.06 0.64
C HIS A 175 -25.26 -5.17 1.47
N GLY A 176 -25.62 -4.87 2.72
CA GLY A 176 -26.24 -5.83 3.64
C GLY A 176 -25.29 -6.97 4.04
N ILE A 177 -23.98 -6.74 4.00
CA ILE A 177 -22.96 -7.73 4.39
C ILE A 177 -22.50 -7.42 5.82
N SER A 178 -22.80 -8.32 6.73
CA SER A 178 -22.39 -8.22 8.14
C SER A 178 -20.98 -8.76 8.38
N THR A 179 -20.39 -8.44 9.53
CA THR A 179 -19.14 -9.08 9.99
C THR A 179 -19.30 -10.59 10.07
N GLN A 180 -20.45 -11.09 10.52
CA GLN A 180 -20.72 -12.53 10.65
C GLN A 180 -20.71 -13.21 9.28
N ASP A 181 -21.26 -12.61 8.24
CA ASP A 181 -21.22 -13.16 6.87
C ASP A 181 -19.79 -13.37 6.39
N SER A 182 -18.89 -12.44 6.71
CA SER A 182 -17.46 -12.55 6.38
C SER A 182 -16.79 -13.70 7.14
N LEU A 183 -17.08 -13.85 8.41
CA LEU A 183 -16.53 -14.92 9.25
C LEU A 183 -17.05 -16.30 8.84
N ASP A 184 -18.34 -16.41 8.58
CA ASP A 184 -18.97 -17.65 8.08
C ASP A 184 -18.39 -18.05 6.72
N ALA A 185 -18.05 -17.08 5.88
CA ALA A 185 -17.39 -17.34 4.60
C ALA A 185 -15.97 -17.89 4.79
N ILE A 186 -15.20 -17.37 5.75
CA ILE A 186 -13.86 -17.90 6.09
C ILE A 186 -13.98 -19.33 6.63
N GLU A 187 -14.91 -19.58 7.55
CA GLU A 187 -15.12 -20.93 8.08
C GLU A 187 -15.54 -21.93 6.98
N ARG A 188 -16.41 -21.51 6.08
CA ARG A 188 -16.82 -22.33 4.93
C ARG A 188 -15.64 -22.65 4.03
N LEU A 189 -14.80 -21.64 3.74
CA LEU A 189 -13.60 -21.80 2.93
C LEU A 189 -12.64 -22.84 3.53
N PHE A 190 -12.48 -22.86 4.86
CA PHE A 190 -11.68 -23.87 5.54
C PHE A 190 -12.25 -25.30 5.48
N LYS A 191 -13.56 -25.43 5.21
CA LYS A 191 -14.23 -26.73 5.07
C LYS A 191 -14.29 -27.24 3.63
N SER A 192 -14.27 -26.32 2.63
CA SER A 192 -14.53 -26.67 1.23
C SER A 192 -13.36 -26.46 0.28
N ASP A 193 -12.49 -25.49 0.53
CA ASP A 193 -11.53 -25.03 -0.49
C ASP A 193 -10.07 -25.18 -0.07
N ILE A 194 -9.74 -24.89 1.20
CA ILE A 194 -8.38 -24.96 1.74
C ILE A 194 -8.39 -25.18 3.24
N GLU A 195 -7.59 -26.10 3.73
CA GLU A 195 -7.41 -26.27 5.19
C GLU A 195 -6.75 -25.02 5.79
N ALA A 196 -7.19 -24.58 6.98
CA ALA A 196 -6.63 -23.43 7.69
C ALA A 196 -5.10 -23.50 7.84
N LYS A 197 -4.56 -24.71 8.07
CA LYS A 197 -3.11 -24.96 8.18
C LYS A 197 -2.33 -24.79 6.85
N GLN A 198 -3.00 -24.59 5.73
CA GLN A 198 -2.40 -24.28 4.42
C GLN A 198 -2.51 -22.79 4.07
N VAL A 199 -3.14 -21.98 4.92
CA VAL A 199 -3.25 -20.52 4.73
C VAL A 199 -2.03 -19.84 5.34
N ALA A 200 -1.29 -19.10 4.51
CA ALA A 200 -0.14 -18.30 4.92
C ALA A 200 -0.57 -16.96 5.53
N ALA A 201 -1.55 -16.30 4.90
CA ALA A 201 -1.94 -14.95 5.30
C ALA A 201 -3.42 -14.66 5.05
N ILE A 202 -3.94 -13.73 5.85
CA ILE A 202 -5.17 -12.97 5.56
C ILE A 202 -4.75 -11.52 5.34
N ILE A 203 -5.08 -10.93 4.18
CA ILE A 203 -4.80 -9.54 3.84
C ILE A 203 -6.09 -8.75 3.75
N PHE A 204 -6.12 -7.57 4.36
CA PHE A 204 -7.25 -6.65 4.30
C PHE A 204 -6.79 -5.19 4.32
N GLU A 205 -7.61 -4.29 3.76
CA GLU A 205 -7.46 -2.85 3.93
C GLU A 205 -8.25 -2.42 5.18
N PRO A 206 -7.66 -1.69 6.15
CA PRO A 206 -8.43 -1.11 7.27
C PRO A 206 -9.55 -0.18 6.81
N VAL A 207 -9.35 0.48 5.67
CA VAL A 207 -10.37 1.21 4.91
C VAL A 207 -10.19 0.84 3.44
N GLN A 208 -11.17 0.15 2.86
CA GLN A 208 -11.14 -0.16 1.42
C GLN A 208 -11.29 1.12 0.60
N GLY A 209 -10.20 1.56 -0.05
CA GLY A 209 -10.24 2.76 -0.89
C GLY A 209 -11.06 2.56 -2.16
N GLU A 210 -10.58 1.72 -3.06
CA GLU A 210 -11.21 1.43 -4.35
C GLU A 210 -12.54 0.65 -4.21
N GLY A 211 -12.77 0.04 -3.07
CA GLY A 211 -14.01 -0.66 -2.73
C GLY A 211 -15.17 0.26 -2.34
N GLY A 212 -14.90 1.55 -2.09
CA GLY A 212 -15.95 2.54 -1.74
C GLY A 212 -15.82 3.14 -0.34
N PHE A 213 -14.62 3.21 0.19
CA PHE A 213 -14.31 3.75 1.53
C PHE A 213 -15.01 2.99 2.67
N ASN A 214 -15.14 1.68 2.52
CA ASN A 214 -15.68 0.82 3.57
C ASN A 214 -14.65 0.67 4.70
N VAL A 215 -15.04 1.03 5.92
CA VAL A 215 -14.19 0.92 7.12
C VAL A 215 -14.36 -0.48 7.72
N ALA A 216 -13.25 -1.16 8.06
CA ALA A 216 -13.30 -2.43 8.76
C ALA A 216 -13.95 -2.27 10.14
N PRO A 217 -15.04 -2.99 10.45
CA PRO A 217 -15.58 -3.02 11.81
C PRO A 217 -14.52 -3.55 12.81
N LYS A 218 -14.49 -2.99 14.02
CA LYS A 218 -13.55 -3.44 15.06
C LYS A 218 -13.69 -4.92 15.37
N GLU A 219 -14.91 -5.42 15.33
CA GLU A 219 -15.26 -6.83 15.55
C GLU A 219 -14.64 -7.74 14.48
N LEU A 220 -14.60 -7.27 13.22
CA LEU A 220 -13.93 -8.01 12.13
C LEU A 220 -12.43 -8.13 12.40
N VAL A 221 -11.77 -7.01 12.71
CA VAL A 221 -10.32 -6.97 12.93
C VAL A 221 -9.94 -7.86 14.12
N ALA A 222 -10.70 -7.78 15.22
CA ALA A 222 -10.53 -8.62 16.39
C ALA A 222 -10.75 -10.11 16.08
N ALA A 223 -11.73 -10.45 15.25
CA ALA A 223 -12.01 -11.83 14.85
C ALA A 223 -10.92 -12.37 13.93
N ILE A 224 -10.44 -11.58 12.96
CA ILE A 224 -9.31 -11.95 12.10
C ILE A 224 -8.06 -12.19 12.94
N ARG A 225 -7.77 -11.33 13.93
CA ARG A 225 -6.60 -11.51 14.81
C ARG A 225 -6.68 -12.85 15.56
N ARG A 226 -7.80 -13.15 16.23
CA ARG A 226 -8.00 -14.42 16.93
C ARG A 226 -7.83 -15.63 16.00
N LEU A 227 -8.42 -15.59 14.82
CA LEU A 227 -8.33 -16.65 13.82
C LEU A 227 -6.87 -16.84 13.33
N CYS A 228 -6.16 -15.74 13.11
CA CYS A 228 -4.75 -15.77 12.74
C CYS A 228 -3.89 -16.40 13.85
N ASP A 229 -4.14 -16.03 15.11
CA ASP A 229 -3.43 -16.59 16.28
C ASP A 229 -3.70 -18.08 16.44
N GLU A 230 -4.96 -18.51 16.31
CA GLU A 230 -5.38 -19.90 16.45
C GLU A 230 -4.72 -20.82 15.42
N HIS A 231 -4.60 -20.35 14.18
CA HIS A 231 -4.12 -21.17 13.07
C HIS A 231 -2.68 -20.89 12.63
N GLY A 232 -2.01 -19.92 13.26
CA GLY A 232 -0.67 -19.47 12.86
C GLY A 232 -0.65 -18.86 11.46
N ILE A 233 -1.66 -18.06 11.14
CA ILE A 233 -1.82 -17.32 9.89
C ILE A 233 -1.27 -15.91 10.09
N VAL A 234 -0.56 -15.36 9.10
CA VAL A 234 -0.03 -13.99 9.16
C VAL A 234 -1.16 -12.99 8.83
N MET A 235 -1.42 -12.05 9.74
CA MET A 235 -2.35 -10.95 9.53
C MET A 235 -1.65 -9.79 8.85
N ILE A 236 -2.08 -9.44 7.64
CA ILE A 236 -1.51 -8.34 6.84
C ILE A 236 -2.54 -7.20 6.72
N ALA A 237 -2.20 -6.02 7.24
CA ALA A 237 -2.95 -4.80 6.99
C ALA A 237 -2.36 -4.06 5.80
N ASP A 238 -3.14 -3.86 4.74
CA ASP A 238 -2.75 -3.05 3.60
C ASP A 238 -3.08 -1.57 3.88
N GLU A 239 -2.07 -0.84 4.33
CA GLU A 239 -2.14 0.59 4.64
C GLU A 239 -1.59 1.47 3.52
N VAL A 240 -1.45 0.94 2.32
CA VAL A 240 -0.98 1.69 1.15
C VAL A 240 -1.80 2.96 0.93
N GLN A 241 -3.11 2.93 1.16
CA GLN A 241 -3.97 4.12 1.01
C GLN A 241 -4.36 4.75 2.34
N SER A 242 -4.55 3.98 3.38
CA SER A 242 -5.09 4.43 4.67
C SER A 242 -4.03 5.02 5.62
N GLY A 243 -2.75 4.76 5.38
CA GLY A 243 -1.65 5.23 6.21
C GLY A 243 -1.30 6.71 6.03
N PHE A 244 -0.34 7.16 6.84
CA PHE A 244 0.25 8.51 6.82
C PHE A 244 -0.79 9.62 6.94
N ALA A 245 -1.52 9.59 8.06
CA ALA A 245 -2.53 10.56 8.49
C ALA A 245 -3.83 10.60 7.67
N ARG A 246 -4.04 9.71 6.67
CA ARG A 246 -5.28 9.70 5.87
C ARG A 246 -6.54 9.53 6.71
N THR A 247 -6.48 8.84 7.83
CA THR A 247 -7.65 8.56 8.70
C THR A 247 -7.66 9.36 10.01
N GLY A 248 -6.78 10.38 10.13
CA GLY A 248 -6.65 11.20 11.34
C GLY A 248 -5.74 10.59 12.41
N LYS A 249 -5.13 9.44 12.13
CA LYS A 249 -4.02 8.83 12.87
C LYS A 249 -2.90 8.53 11.89
N LEU A 250 -1.66 8.34 12.38
CA LEU A 250 -0.53 8.04 11.49
C LEU A 250 -0.82 6.80 10.64
N PHE A 251 -1.32 5.75 11.26
CA PHE A 251 -1.81 4.55 10.57
C PHE A 251 -3.28 4.30 10.92
N ALA A 252 -4.04 3.73 9.98
CA ALA A 252 -5.43 3.38 10.26
C ALA A 252 -5.55 2.31 11.34
N MET A 253 -4.55 1.41 11.45
CA MET A 253 -4.49 0.41 12.50
C MET A 253 -4.34 1.00 13.91
N ASP A 254 -3.98 2.28 14.06
CA ASP A 254 -4.01 2.99 15.36
C ASP A 254 -5.42 3.19 15.92
N HIS A 255 -6.46 2.99 15.11
CA HIS A 255 -7.86 3.01 15.56
C HIS A 255 -8.34 1.68 16.18
N TYR A 256 -7.51 0.61 16.08
CA TYR A 256 -7.84 -0.74 16.52
C TYR A 256 -6.96 -1.18 17.68
N ALA A 257 -7.52 -1.99 18.57
CA ALA A 257 -6.78 -2.59 19.68
C ALA A 257 -5.84 -3.71 19.21
N ASP A 258 -6.30 -4.47 18.20
CA ASP A 258 -5.59 -5.61 17.66
C ASP A 258 -4.59 -5.15 16.59
N LYS A 259 -3.37 -5.74 16.64
CA LYS A 259 -2.27 -5.34 15.77
C LYS A 259 -2.03 -6.38 14.67
N PRO A 260 -1.72 -5.97 13.43
CA PRO A 260 -1.31 -6.89 12.39
C PRO A 260 0.12 -7.39 12.62
N ASP A 261 0.47 -8.48 11.95
CA ASP A 261 1.82 -9.00 11.93
C ASP A 261 2.70 -8.29 10.91
N LEU A 262 2.12 -7.96 9.76
CA LEU A 262 2.74 -7.16 8.70
C LEU A 262 1.81 -6.02 8.28
N MET A 263 2.40 -4.91 7.87
CA MET A 263 1.70 -3.75 7.35
C MET A 263 2.40 -3.23 6.09
N THR A 264 1.65 -3.06 5.00
CA THR A 264 2.18 -2.46 3.76
C THR A 264 1.94 -0.96 3.74
N MET A 265 2.85 -0.21 3.16
CA MET A 265 2.79 1.27 3.06
C MET A 265 3.33 1.75 1.72
N ALA A 266 2.75 2.84 1.22
CA ALA A 266 3.20 3.56 0.03
C ALA A 266 2.53 4.95 -0.03
N LYS A 267 2.17 5.42 -1.22
CA LYS A 267 1.40 6.66 -1.47
C LYS A 267 1.92 7.84 -0.64
N SER A 268 1.19 8.20 0.42
CA SER A 268 1.53 9.37 1.26
C SER A 268 2.84 9.23 2.05
N LEU A 269 3.43 8.05 2.11
CA LEU A 269 4.73 7.81 2.77
C LEU A 269 5.82 8.81 2.32
N ALA A 270 5.86 9.16 1.04
CA ALA A 270 6.93 10.00 0.49
C ALA A 270 6.41 11.22 -0.31
N GLY A 271 5.17 11.67 -0.04
CA GLY A 271 4.63 12.94 -0.53
C GLY A 271 4.70 13.14 -2.05
N GLY A 272 4.52 12.07 -2.83
CA GLY A 272 4.57 12.06 -4.30
C GLY A 272 5.80 11.40 -4.90
N MET A 273 6.86 11.13 -4.11
CA MET A 273 8.00 10.34 -4.57
C MET A 273 7.69 8.84 -4.48
N SER A 274 8.22 8.05 -5.42
CA SER A 274 7.96 6.60 -5.48
C SER A 274 8.70 5.85 -4.37
N LEU A 275 7.99 5.55 -3.28
CA LEU A 275 8.46 4.74 -2.16
C LEU A 275 7.31 3.89 -1.63
N SER A 276 7.63 2.67 -1.28
CA SER A 276 6.75 1.78 -0.53
C SER A 276 7.55 0.96 0.46
N GLY A 277 6.87 0.24 1.35
CA GLY A 277 7.54 -0.62 2.30
C GLY A 277 6.61 -1.62 2.94
N VAL A 278 7.23 -2.56 3.63
CA VAL A 278 6.60 -3.47 4.57
C VAL A 278 7.25 -3.26 5.93
N VAL A 279 6.45 -3.05 6.95
CA VAL A 279 6.88 -3.08 8.34
C VAL A 279 6.15 -4.21 9.05
N GLY A 280 6.83 -4.93 9.92
CA GLY A 280 6.19 -6.03 10.63
C GLY A 280 7.08 -6.75 11.61
N ASN A 281 6.53 -7.81 12.19
CA ASN A 281 7.20 -8.67 13.16
C ASN A 281 8.52 -9.19 12.62
N ALA A 282 9.59 -8.97 13.37
CA ALA A 282 10.96 -9.31 12.96
C ALA A 282 11.13 -10.77 12.54
N ASN A 283 10.47 -11.71 13.20
CA ASN A 283 10.56 -13.13 12.84
C ASN A 283 9.98 -13.44 11.46
N ILE A 284 8.94 -12.70 11.06
CA ILE A 284 8.31 -12.84 9.75
C ILE A 284 9.14 -12.09 8.70
N MET A 285 9.60 -10.89 9.03
CA MET A 285 10.43 -10.06 8.15
C MET A 285 11.77 -10.74 7.80
N ASP A 286 12.35 -11.50 8.73
CA ASP A 286 13.62 -12.22 8.56
C ASP A 286 13.46 -13.63 7.95
N ALA A 287 12.25 -14.10 7.69
CA ALA A 287 12.03 -15.43 7.14
C ALA A 287 12.60 -15.64 5.71
N PRO A 288 12.55 -14.66 4.78
CA PRO A 288 13.26 -14.79 3.51
C PRO A 288 14.77 -14.82 3.68
N ALA A 289 15.44 -15.70 2.94
CA ALA A 289 16.91 -15.77 2.93
C ALA A 289 17.54 -14.45 2.41
N PRO A 290 18.80 -14.13 2.78
CA PRO A 290 19.50 -12.99 2.25
C PRO A 290 19.47 -12.92 0.73
N GLY A 291 19.12 -11.75 0.16
CA GLY A 291 18.92 -11.55 -1.28
C GLY A 291 17.51 -11.94 -1.78
N GLY A 292 16.65 -12.51 -0.93
CA GLY A 292 15.26 -12.86 -1.29
C GLY A 292 14.32 -11.68 -1.46
N LEU A 293 14.67 -10.54 -0.91
CA LEU A 293 13.92 -9.27 -1.02
C LEU A 293 14.80 -8.20 -1.64
N GLY A 294 14.19 -7.27 -2.40
CA GLY A 294 14.91 -6.13 -2.95
C GLY A 294 14.39 -5.66 -4.30
N GLY A 295 15.14 -4.78 -4.90
CA GLY A 295 14.90 -4.18 -6.22
C GLY A 295 15.94 -3.10 -6.49
N THR A 296 16.31 -2.89 -7.74
CA THR A 296 17.34 -1.89 -8.12
C THR A 296 17.03 -0.50 -7.55
N TYR A 297 15.77 -0.08 -7.61
CA TYR A 297 15.31 1.23 -7.13
C TYR A 297 14.64 1.20 -5.74
N ALA A 298 14.62 0.04 -5.10
CA ALA A 298 14.02 -0.14 -3.78
C ALA A 298 14.69 0.76 -2.75
N GLY A 299 13.89 1.56 -2.03
CA GLY A 299 14.41 2.53 -1.09
C GLY A 299 15.22 3.65 -1.75
N ASN A 300 14.76 4.21 -2.87
CA ASN A 300 15.44 5.32 -3.55
C ASN A 300 15.79 6.46 -2.58
N PRO A 301 17.05 6.97 -2.56
CA PRO A 301 17.49 7.95 -1.57
C PRO A 301 16.71 9.27 -1.59
N LEU A 302 16.25 9.75 -2.77
CA LEU A 302 15.43 10.96 -2.86
C LEU A 302 14.05 10.74 -2.22
N ALA A 303 13.46 9.56 -2.47
CA ALA A 303 12.18 9.21 -1.89
C ALA A 303 12.27 8.94 -0.38
N VAL A 304 13.39 8.39 0.10
CA VAL A 304 13.68 8.23 1.53
C VAL A 304 13.83 9.59 2.22
N ALA A 305 14.54 10.55 1.60
CA ALA A 305 14.64 11.91 2.12
C ALA A 305 13.26 12.60 2.19
N ALA A 306 12.43 12.43 1.14
CA ALA A 306 11.05 12.92 1.14
C ALA A 306 10.21 12.29 2.26
N ALA A 307 10.34 10.98 2.50
CA ALA A 307 9.61 10.29 3.57
C ALA A 307 9.99 10.78 4.97
N HIS A 308 11.27 11.08 5.21
CA HIS A 308 11.69 11.75 6.45
C HIS A 308 11.01 13.12 6.63
N ALA A 309 10.91 13.91 5.55
CA ALA A 309 10.20 15.19 5.59
C ALA A 309 8.71 15.00 5.86
N VAL A 310 8.05 14.04 5.20
CA VAL A 310 6.62 13.73 5.42
C VAL A 310 6.35 13.38 6.89
N LEU A 311 7.15 12.50 7.50
CA LEU A 311 6.98 12.15 8.92
C LEU A 311 7.15 13.37 9.83
N ASN A 312 8.11 14.25 9.54
CA ASN A 312 8.32 15.47 10.33
C ASN A 312 7.19 16.49 10.15
N ILE A 313 6.57 16.58 8.96
CA ILE A 313 5.42 17.46 8.69
C ILE A 313 4.21 16.95 9.47
N ILE A 314 3.88 15.65 9.37
CA ILE A 314 2.74 15.05 10.08
C ILE A 314 2.86 15.16 11.61
N ASP A 315 4.08 15.14 12.15
CA ASP A 315 4.31 15.30 13.59
C ASP A 315 4.10 16.74 14.09
N LYS A 316 4.29 17.73 13.21
CA LYS A 316 4.20 19.15 13.55
C LYS A 316 2.82 19.78 13.29
N GLU A 317 2.09 19.31 12.30
CA GLU A 317 0.83 19.86 11.79
C GLU A 317 -0.37 18.92 12.05
#